data_fb433a11dcc68640f8d873209658f69e
#
_entry.id   fb433a11dcc68640f8d873209658f69e
#
_cell.length_a   1.000
_cell.length_b   1.000
_cell.length_c   1.000
_cell.angle_alpha   90.00
_cell.angle_beta   90.00
_cell.angle_gamma   90.00
#
_symmetry.space_group_name_H-M   'P 1'
#
loop_
_entity.id
_entity.type
_entity.pdbx_description
1 polymer ?
#
loop_
_entity_poly.entity_id
_entity_poly.type
_entity_poly.pdbx_seq_one_letter_code
_entity_poly.pdbx_strand_id
1 'polypeptide(L)'
;MEKWGAWTDPDGKLARHGPTDERLTSVTIYWATTQTANAAGRAYSERARDPRLVPPEERIRVPTGVALTTESVQRAPRQWVERPYRDIRRWTEFPCGGHFGALQEPDLLADELRAFFWPFR
;
A
#
# COMPACT_ATOMS: atom_id res chain seq x y z
N MET A 1 -4.92 -9.20 14.40
CA MET A 1 -3.56 -9.79 14.60
C MET A 1 -3.16 -10.72 13.45
N GLU A 2 -4.05 -11.58 12.96
CA GLU A 2 -3.76 -12.51 11.83
C GLU A 2 -3.17 -11.80 10.60
N LYS A 3 -3.78 -10.72 10.13
CA LYS A 3 -3.32 -10.00 8.95
C LYS A 3 -1.96 -9.29 9.14
N TRP A 4 -1.66 -8.86 10.37
CA TRP A 4 -0.32 -8.37 10.67
C TRP A 4 0.74 -9.46 10.50
N GLY A 5 0.48 -10.67 11.00
CA GLY A 5 1.40 -11.78 10.82
C GLY A 5 1.53 -12.24 9.38
N ALA A 6 0.41 -12.30 8.64
CA ALA A 6 0.39 -12.80 7.26
C ALA A 6 0.91 -11.79 6.22
N TRP A 7 0.81 -10.49 6.49
CA TRP A 7 1.12 -9.43 5.54
C TRP A 7 2.36 -8.59 5.89
N THR A 8 3.05 -8.94 6.98
CA THR A 8 4.39 -8.46 7.25
C THR A 8 5.43 -9.31 6.55
N ASP A 9 6.67 -8.84 6.49
CA ASP A 9 7.81 -9.52 5.86
C ASP A 9 7.82 -11.04 6.17
N PRO A 10 8.12 -11.91 5.19
CA PRO A 10 8.07 -13.38 5.30
C PRO A 10 8.82 -13.98 6.49
N ASP A 11 9.78 -13.29 7.06
CA ASP A 11 10.45 -13.72 8.30
C ASP A 11 9.55 -13.68 9.55
N GLY A 12 8.33 -13.14 9.43
CA GLY A 12 7.20 -13.33 10.36
C GLY A 12 7.42 -12.94 11.81
N LYS A 13 8.50 -12.26 12.12
CA LYS A 13 8.80 -11.84 13.48
C LYS A 13 8.08 -10.53 13.79
N LEU A 14 6.83 -10.64 14.21
CA LEU A 14 6.01 -9.52 14.70
C LEU A 14 6.79 -8.53 15.57
N ALA A 15 7.79 -9.00 16.32
CA ALA A 15 8.61 -8.18 17.19
C ALA A 15 9.52 -7.18 16.46
N ARG A 16 9.78 -7.36 15.15
CA ARG A 16 10.61 -6.45 14.35
C ARG A 16 9.83 -5.29 13.72
N HIS A 17 8.52 -5.32 13.78
CA HIS A 17 7.66 -4.46 12.97
C HIS A 17 6.96 -3.37 13.80
N GLY A 18 7.72 -2.66 14.61
CA GLY A 18 7.25 -1.53 15.39
C GLY A 18 6.68 -1.89 16.77
N PRO A 19 6.53 -0.92 17.64
CA PRO A 19 6.02 -1.11 18.99
C PRO A 19 4.61 -1.69 18.97
N THR A 20 4.32 -2.54 19.93
CA THR A 20 2.97 -3.10 20.13
C THR A 20 1.92 -2.00 20.28
N ASP A 21 2.29 -0.88 20.87
CA ASP A 21 1.42 0.27 21.09
C ASP A 21 0.93 0.93 19.81
N GLU A 22 1.76 1.04 18.78
CA GLU A 22 1.33 1.59 17.47
C GLU A 22 0.26 0.70 16.81
N ARG A 23 0.43 -0.60 16.91
CA ARG A 23 -0.54 -1.58 16.41
C ARG A 23 -1.85 -1.53 17.19
N LEU A 24 -1.76 -1.45 18.50
CA LEU A 24 -2.93 -1.30 19.37
C LEU A 24 -3.63 0.04 19.15
N THR A 25 -2.88 1.10 18.91
CA THR A 25 -3.42 2.41 18.55
C THR A 25 -4.23 2.32 17.25
N SER A 26 -3.70 1.69 16.21
CA SER A 26 -4.43 1.49 14.96
C SER A 26 -5.73 0.71 15.17
N VAL A 27 -5.67 -0.39 15.91
CA VAL A 27 -6.87 -1.18 16.26
C VAL A 27 -7.87 -0.34 17.06
N THR A 28 -7.39 0.44 18.01
CA THR A 28 -8.23 1.30 18.85
C THR A 28 -8.93 2.37 18.03
N ILE A 29 -8.25 2.98 17.07
CA ILE A 29 -8.87 3.95 16.15
C ILE A 29 -10.02 3.29 15.38
N TYR A 30 -9.82 2.09 14.84
CA TYR A 30 -10.89 1.36 14.13
C TYR A 30 -12.10 1.06 15.03
N TRP A 31 -11.88 0.73 16.29
CA TRP A 31 -12.95 0.38 17.23
C TRP A 31 -13.60 1.57 17.92
N ALA A 32 -12.81 2.55 18.32
CA ALA A 32 -13.28 3.67 19.11
C ALA A 32 -13.92 4.79 18.28
N THR A 33 -13.54 4.90 17.00
CA THR A 33 -14.13 5.89 16.12
C THR A 33 -15.40 5.35 15.48
N THR A 34 -16.47 6.11 15.57
CA THR A 34 -17.79 5.73 15.09
C THR A 34 -17.73 5.42 13.59
N GLN A 35 -18.10 4.20 13.20
CA GLN A 35 -18.23 3.74 11.82
C GLN A 35 -16.93 3.46 11.04
N THR A 36 -15.75 3.64 11.58
CA THR A 36 -14.51 3.42 10.81
C THR A 36 -14.37 1.98 10.34
N ALA A 37 -14.68 1.00 11.20
CA ALA A 37 -14.67 -0.40 10.80
C ALA A 37 -15.70 -0.69 9.68
N ASN A 38 -16.89 -0.10 9.77
CA ASN A 38 -17.91 -0.23 8.74
C ASN A 38 -17.53 0.48 7.44
N ALA A 39 -16.90 1.65 7.53
CA ALA A 39 -16.44 2.40 6.36
C ALA A 39 -15.36 1.63 5.59
N ALA A 40 -14.41 1.02 6.28
CA ALA A 40 -13.40 0.17 5.66
C ALA A 40 -14.02 -1.06 4.97
N GLY A 41 -14.96 -1.74 5.64
CA GLY A 41 -15.71 -2.87 5.06
C GLY A 41 -16.58 -2.47 3.87
N ARG A 42 -17.09 -1.24 3.87
CA ARG A 42 -17.92 -0.71 2.78
C ARG A 42 -17.16 -0.62 1.46
N ALA A 43 -15.91 -0.17 1.48
CA ALA A 43 -15.08 -0.10 0.26
C ALA A 43 -14.95 -1.47 -0.42
N TYR A 44 -14.78 -2.54 0.35
CA TYR A 44 -14.77 -3.91 -0.20
C TYR A 44 -16.11 -4.33 -0.77
N SER A 45 -17.20 -4.00 -0.07
CA SER A 45 -18.56 -4.31 -0.51
C SER A 45 -18.92 -3.56 -1.81
N GLU A 46 -18.60 -2.28 -1.90
CA GLU A 46 -18.81 -1.48 -3.10
C GLU A 46 -17.99 -2.02 -4.27
N ARG A 47 -16.73 -2.38 -4.03
CA ARG A 47 -15.84 -2.97 -5.03
C ARG A 47 -16.38 -4.32 -5.54
N ALA A 48 -16.95 -5.14 -4.66
CA ALA A 48 -17.54 -6.42 -5.06
C ALA A 48 -18.81 -6.26 -5.91
N ARG A 49 -19.56 -5.18 -5.70
CA ARG A 49 -20.78 -4.88 -6.47
C ARG A 49 -20.49 -4.19 -7.80
N ASP A 50 -19.43 -3.44 -7.86
CA ASP A 50 -19.00 -2.74 -9.07
C ASP A 50 -17.51 -3.04 -9.34
N PRO A 51 -17.23 -4.17 -9.98
CA PRO A 51 -15.87 -4.60 -10.27
C PRO A 51 -15.22 -3.80 -11.41
N ARG A 52 -15.86 -2.71 -11.88
CA ARG A 52 -15.27 -1.89 -12.94
C ARG A 52 -13.87 -1.46 -12.54
N LEU A 53 -12.93 -2.04 -13.19
CA LEU A 53 -11.57 -1.52 -13.26
C LEU A 53 -11.63 -0.19 -14.00
N VAL A 54 -10.63 0.66 -13.82
CA VAL A 54 -10.47 1.84 -14.67
C VAL A 54 -10.70 1.41 -16.12
N PRO A 55 -11.72 1.96 -16.81
CA PRO A 55 -11.99 1.57 -18.18
C PRO A 55 -10.72 1.68 -19.02
N PRO A 56 -10.49 0.79 -19.97
CA PRO A 56 -9.28 0.84 -20.82
C PRO A 56 -9.09 2.18 -21.55
N GLU A 57 -10.17 2.92 -21.74
CA GLU A 57 -10.20 4.24 -22.35
C GLU A 57 -9.76 5.34 -21.38
N GLU A 58 -10.03 5.18 -20.10
CA GLU A 58 -9.60 6.10 -19.05
C GLU A 58 -8.15 5.81 -18.66
N ARG A 59 -7.26 6.64 -19.19
CA ARG A 59 -5.84 6.51 -18.92
C ARG A 59 -5.38 7.55 -17.91
N ILE A 60 -4.73 7.09 -16.89
CA ILE A 60 -4.12 7.93 -15.86
C ILE A 60 -2.88 8.57 -16.47
N ARG A 61 -2.89 9.90 -16.59
CA ARG A 61 -1.81 10.68 -17.23
C ARG A 61 -0.97 11.49 -16.25
N VAL A 62 -1.34 11.49 -14.98
CA VAL A 62 -0.52 12.15 -13.96
C VAL A 62 0.80 11.41 -13.78
N PRO A 63 1.90 12.11 -13.51
CA PRO A 63 3.16 11.48 -13.15
C PRO A 63 2.96 10.50 -12.00
N THR A 64 3.41 9.28 -12.18
CA THR A 64 3.18 8.19 -11.23
C THR A 64 4.49 7.56 -10.81
N GLY A 65 4.66 7.36 -9.51
CA GLY A 65 5.70 6.52 -8.92
C GLY A 65 5.08 5.21 -8.43
N VAL A 66 5.76 4.11 -8.66
CA VAL A 66 5.37 2.79 -8.16
C VAL A 66 6.48 2.29 -7.25
N ALA A 67 6.13 2.05 -5.99
CA ALA A 67 7.01 1.42 -5.01
C ALA A 67 6.43 0.07 -4.62
N LEU A 68 7.17 -0.99 -4.85
CA LEU A 68 6.76 -2.36 -4.58
C LEU A 68 7.53 -2.88 -3.35
N THR A 69 6.80 -3.37 -2.38
CA THR A 69 7.38 -4.08 -1.23
C THR A 69 7.59 -5.56 -1.55
N THR A 70 8.21 -6.30 -0.64
CA THR A 70 8.47 -7.74 -0.83
C THR A 70 7.22 -8.59 -0.71
N GLU A 71 6.10 -8.03 -0.21
CA GLU A 71 4.86 -8.78 -0.08
C GLU A 71 4.30 -9.16 -1.46
N SER A 72 4.07 -10.44 -1.65
CA SER A 72 3.71 -11.03 -2.94
C SER A 72 2.24 -10.88 -3.32
N VAL A 73 1.36 -10.60 -2.35
CA VAL A 73 -0.10 -10.68 -2.56
C VAL A 73 -0.61 -9.64 -3.57
N GLN A 74 0.11 -8.55 -3.77
CA GLN A 74 -0.32 -7.45 -4.65
C GLN A 74 0.73 -7.02 -5.67
N ARG A 75 1.75 -7.84 -5.91
CA ARG A 75 2.77 -7.53 -6.92
C ARG A 75 2.22 -7.73 -8.34
N ALA A 76 1.60 -6.68 -8.85
CA ALA A 76 1.16 -6.69 -10.24
C ALA A 76 2.38 -6.64 -11.19
N PRO A 77 2.41 -7.46 -12.24
CA PRO A 77 3.42 -7.32 -13.29
C PRO A 77 3.42 -5.90 -13.88
N ARG A 78 4.60 -5.34 -14.08
CA ARG A 78 4.76 -3.97 -14.60
C ARG A 78 3.93 -3.71 -15.86
N GLN A 79 3.90 -4.64 -16.79
CA GLN A 79 3.10 -4.56 -18.03
C GLN A 79 1.60 -4.35 -17.77
N TRP A 80 1.07 -4.82 -16.63
CA TRP A 80 -0.34 -4.63 -16.29
C TRP A 80 -0.58 -3.24 -15.71
N VAL A 81 0.35 -2.73 -14.93
CA VAL A 81 0.28 -1.37 -14.37
C VAL A 81 0.44 -0.32 -15.46
N GLU A 82 1.28 -0.55 -16.44
CA GLU A 82 1.48 0.34 -17.60
C GLU A 82 0.25 0.48 -18.51
N ARG A 83 -0.72 -0.43 -18.42
CA ARG A 83 -1.95 -0.33 -19.21
C ARG A 83 -2.80 0.88 -18.84
N PRO A 84 -3.21 1.08 -17.55
CA PRO A 84 -3.94 2.27 -17.13
C PRO A 84 -3.04 3.48 -16.91
N TYR A 85 -1.79 3.32 -16.43
CA TYR A 85 -0.88 4.42 -16.11
C TYR A 85 0.03 4.74 -17.27
N ARG A 86 -0.04 5.97 -17.79
CA ARG A 86 0.69 6.39 -18.99
C ARG A 86 1.99 7.15 -18.73
N ASP A 87 2.16 7.66 -17.53
CA ASP A 87 3.34 8.44 -17.14
C ASP A 87 3.96 7.86 -15.86
N ILE A 88 4.49 6.65 -15.97
CA ILE A 88 5.24 6.03 -14.87
C ILE A 88 6.68 6.54 -14.95
N ARG A 89 7.01 7.48 -14.06
CA ARG A 89 8.33 8.12 -14.00
C ARG A 89 9.32 7.40 -13.09
N ARG A 90 8.81 6.61 -12.16
CA ARG A 90 9.63 5.90 -11.21
C ARG A 90 9.03 4.53 -10.90
N TRP A 91 9.89 3.53 -10.85
CA TRP A 91 9.53 2.16 -10.51
C TRP A 91 10.61 1.60 -9.60
N THR A 92 10.29 1.37 -8.35
CA THR A 92 11.25 0.91 -7.34
C THR A 92 10.73 -0.35 -6.68
N GLU A 93 11.59 -1.35 -6.57
CA GLU A 93 11.34 -2.55 -5.79
C GLU A 93 12.14 -2.45 -4.51
N PHE A 94 11.45 -2.45 -3.36
CA PHE A 94 12.09 -2.39 -2.07
C PHE A 94 12.70 -3.76 -1.73
N PRO A 95 13.87 -3.77 -1.07
CA PRO A 95 14.53 -5.00 -0.67
C PRO A 95 13.83 -5.68 0.53
N CYS A 96 12.99 -4.96 1.23
CA CYS A 96 12.30 -5.39 2.45
C CYS A 96 10.96 -4.67 2.59
N GLY A 97 10.25 -4.99 3.67
CA GLY A 97 8.92 -4.44 3.96
C GLY A 97 7.80 -5.24 3.32
N GLY A 98 6.66 -5.25 3.97
CA GLY A 98 5.45 -5.94 3.54
C GLY A 98 4.30 -4.98 3.25
N HIS A 99 3.09 -5.42 3.52
CA HIS A 99 1.86 -4.65 3.31
C HIS A 99 1.83 -3.33 4.08
N PHE A 100 2.39 -3.32 5.27
CA PHE A 100 2.47 -2.14 6.12
C PHE A 100 3.81 -1.39 5.95
N GLY A 101 4.28 -1.30 4.72
CA GLY A 101 5.60 -0.77 4.38
C GLY A 101 5.93 0.59 5.00
N ALA A 102 4.94 1.48 5.16
CA ALA A 102 5.14 2.78 5.81
C ALA A 102 5.49 2.68 7.30
N LEU A 103 4.98 1.65 7.99
CA LEU A 103 5.30 1.40 9.40
C LEU A 103 6.56 0.53 9.57
N GLN A 104 6.80 -0.35 8.61
CA GLN A 104 7.93 -1.27 8.66
C GLN A 104 9.23 -0.62 8.25
N GLU A 105 9.17 0.20 7.20
CA GLU A 105 10.32 0.81 6.54
C GLU A 105 10.07 2.31 6.26
N PRO A 106 9.83 3.14 7.30
CA PRO A 106 9.44 4.53 7.13
C PRO A 106 10.51 5.35 6.41
N ASP A 107 11.78 5.12 6.70
CA ASP A 107 12.89 5.85 6.07
C ASP A 107 12.99 5.53 4.58
N LEU A 108 12.86 4.25 4.23
CA LEU A 108 12.90 3.79 2.84
C LEU A 108 11.76 4.40 2.03
N LEU A 109 10.55 4.43 2.59
CA LEU A 109 9.42 5.08 1.94
C LEU A 109 9.59 6.59 1.84
N ALA A 110 10.09 7.24 2.89
CA ALA A 110 10.34 8.69 2.88
C ALA A 110 11.36 9.09 1.81
N ASP A 111 12.42 8.32 1.65
CA ASP A 111 13.43 8.57 0.62
C ASP A 111 12.88 8.34 -0.79
N GLU A 112 12.05 7.32 -0.97
CA GLU A 112 11.36 7.07 -2.23
C GLU A 112 10.42 8.22 -2.62
N LEU A 113 9.63 8.71 -1.66
CA LEU A 113 8.76 9.86 -1.87
C LEU A 113 9.56 11.12 -2.20
N ARG A 114 10.64 11.39 -1.48
CA ARG A 114 11.54 12.53 -1.79
C ARG A 114 12.09 12.43 -3.21
N ALA A 115 12.57 11.25 -3.59
CA ALA A 115 13.16 11.03 -4.90
C ALA A 115 12.12 11.19 -6.02
N PHE A 116 10.88 10.73 -5.80
CA PHE A 116 9.81 10.89 -6.78
C PHE A 116 9.37 12.35 -6.93
N PHE A 117 9.17 13.07 -5.82
CA PHE A 117 8.64 14.44 -5.86
C PHE A 117 9.69 15.52 -6.13
N TRP A 118 10.99 15.20 -6.01
CA TRP A 118 12.06 16.18 -6.23
C TRP A 118 11.97 16.92 -7.57
N PRO A 119 11.72 16.25 -8.71
CA PRO A 119 11.64 16.92 -10.03
C PRO A 119 10.41 17.84 -10.20
N PHE A 120 9.47 17.84 -9.27
CA PHE A 120 8.22 18.62 -9.34
C PHE A 120 8.22 19.86 -8.42
N ARG A 121 9.36 20.20 -7.84
CA ARG A 121 9.54 21.37 -6.99
C ARG A 121 9.80 22.62 -7.81
#